data_1d00fdcf46345a915197396513a35d82
#
_entry.id   1d00fdcf46345a915197396513a35d82
#
_cell.length_a   1.000
_cell.length_b   1.000
_cell.length_c   1.000
_cell.angle_alpha   90.00
_cell.angle_beta   90.00
_cell.angle_gamma   90.00
#
_symmetry.space_group_name_H-M   'P 1'
#
loop_
_entity.id
_entity.type
_entity.pdbx_description
1 polymer ?
#
loop_
_entity_poly.entity_id
_entity_poly.type
_entity_poly.pdbx_seq_one_letter_code
_entity_poly.pdbx_strand_id
1 'polypeptide(L)'
;RSFFYPLRFFFCEGPQCALPLVALNYHNVEIRIHWATAASNYNVECFANYYYLDNEERGQVASRKHDLLITQVQKNIASGTLVQELTFNHPVKYLASSDTTTDGALTSPTNKVKLNINGLDVSNYKWGKPHFIDVTSYYHTNFVTSPDFFLYCFCLSTSSLQPTGTLNFSRVSSATIMSESMNINDPIYAVNYNILRVEN
;
A
#
# COMPACT_ATOMS: atom_id res chain seq x y z
N ARG A 1 -22.88 14.97 11.45
CA ARG A 1 -21.55 15.36 10.94
C ARG A 1 -21.36 14.69 9.59
N SER A 2 -20.97 15.46 8.58
CA SER A 2 -20.53 14.93 7.27
C SER A 2 -18.99 14.83 7.26
N PHE A 3 -18.47 13.82 6.59
CA PHE A 3 -17.05 13.65 6.37
C PHE A 3 -16.82 13.20 4.93
N PHE A 4 -15.64 13.47 4.42
CA PHE A 4 -15.19 13.06 3.09
C PHE A 4 -13.97 12.16 3.24
N TYR A 5 -13.97 11.06 2.50
CA TYR A 5 -12.85 10.12 2.48
C TYR A 5 -12.38 9.89 1.04
N PRO A 6 -11.16 10.31 0.67
CA PRO A 6 -10.63 10.06 -0.67
C PRO A 6 -10.24 8.59 -0.83
N LEU A 7 -10.80 7.93 -1.83
CA LEU A 7 -10.40 6.58 -2.22
C LEU A 7 -9.16 6.68 -3.10
N ARG A 8 -7.99 6.32 -2.59
CA ARG A 8 -6.71 6.42 -3.30
C ARG A 8 -6.41 5.14 -4.06
N PHE A 9 -7.08 4.95 -5.19
CA PHE A 9 -6.70 3.93 -6.16
C PHE A 9 -5.64 4.47 -7.13
N PHE A 10 -4.91 3.58 -7.82
CA PHE A 10 -3.92 3.96 -8.81
C PHE A 10 -4.47 4.89 -9.90
N PHE A 11 -5.73 4.70 -10.29
CA PHE A 11 -6.41 5.52 -11.30
C PHE A 11 -6.90 6.88 -10.79
N CYS A 12 -6.73 7.19 -9.51
CA CYS A 12 -7.07 8.49 -8.91
C CYS A 12 -5.89 9.46 -8.86
N GLU A 13 -4.68 9.02 -9.22
CA GLU A 13 -3.45 9.81 -9.05
C GLU A 13 -3.22 10.84 -10.18
N GLY A 14 -3.97 10.76 -11.28
CA GLY A 14 -3.91 11.73 -12.37
C GLY A 14 -4.64 11.27 -13.64
N PRO A 15 -4.90 12.16 -14.60
CA PRO A 15 -5.58 11.82 -15.85
C PRO A 15 -4.87 10.73 -16.66
N GLN A 16 -3.53 10.71 -16.61
CA GLN A 16 -2.71 9.71 -17.31
C GLN A 16 -2.82 8.31 -16.73
N CYS A 17 -3.31 8.18 -15.48
CA CYS A 17 -3.52 6.92 -14.79
C CYS A 17 -4.98 6.45 -14.88
N ALA A 18 -5.86 7.22 -15.54
CA ALA A 18 -7.28 6.91 -15.64
C ALA A 18 -7.53 5.56 -16.31
N LEU A 19 -8.55 4.85 -15.86
CA LEU A 19 -8.94 3.57 -16.44
C LEU A 19 -9.51 3.79 -17.86
N PRO A 20 -9.00 3.08 -18.89
CA PRO A 20 -9.50 3.18 -20.26
C PRO A 20 -10.81 2.40 -20.40
N LEU A 21 -11.92 2.91 -19.86
CA LEU A 21 -13.21 2.21 -19.81
C LEU A 21 -13.71 1.84 -21.20
N VAL A 22 -13.38 2.62 -22.23
CA VAL A 22 -13.74 2.35 -23.62
C VAL A 22 -13.08 1.08 -24.16
N ALA A 23 -11.89 0.73 -23.67
CA ALA A 23 -11.17 -0.50 -24.01
C ALA A 23 -11.65 -1.70 -23.18
N LEU A 24 -12.40 -1.49 -22.12
CA LEU A 24 -12.91 -2.52 -21.21
C LEU A 24 -14.35 -2.96 -21.57
N ASN A 25 -14.67 -3.08 -22.86
CA ASN A 25 -16.04 -3.34 -23.35
C ASN A 25 -16.68 -4.63 -22.79
N TYR A 26 -15.89 -5.62 -22.42
CA TYR A 26 -16.34 -6.92 -21.91
C TYR A 26 -16.11 -7.09 -20.41
N HIS A 27 -15.62 -6.07 -19.71
CA HIS A 27 -15.29 -6.13 -18.29
C HIS A 27 -15.98 -5.00 -17.53
N ASN A 28 -16.77 -5.37 -16.54
CA ASN A 28 -17.35 -4.39 -15.63
C ASN A 28 -16.33 -3.98 -14.57
N VAL A 29 -16.20 -2.68 -14.35
CA VAL A 29 -15.39 -2.13 -13.25
C VAL A 29 -16.31 -1.91 -12.06
N GLU A 30 -16.00 -2.55 -10.94
CA GLU A 30 -16.78 -2.46 -9.71
C GLU A 30 -15.89 -2.03 -8.55
N ILE A 31 -16.38 -1.12 -7.72
CA ILE A 31 -15.79 -0.78 -6.44
C ILE A 31 -16.63 -1.45 -5.35
N ARG A 32 -16.04 -2.41 -4.65
CA ARG A 32 -16.70 -3.13 -3.55
C ARG A 32 -16.20 -2.62 -2.23
N ILE A 33 -17.10 -2.10 -1.39
CA ILE A 33 -16.78 -1.58 -0.07
C ILE A 33 -17.46 -2.48 0.97
N HIS A 34 -16.65 -3.05 1.86
CA HIS A 34 -17.13 -3.83 2.99
C HIS A 34 -17.23 -2.94 4.22
N TRP A 35 -18.44 -2.66 4.63
CA TRP A 35 -18.73 -1.80 5.79
C TRP A 35 -18.70 -2.59 7.09
N ALA A 36 -18.22 -1.95 8.15
CA ALA A 36 -18.43 -2.45 9.50
C ALA A 36 -19.90 -2.28 9.88
N THR A 37 -20.41 -3.13 10.78
CA THR A 37 -21.81 -3.13 11.23
C THR A 37 -22.27 -1.77 11.74
N ALA A 38 -21.40 -1.01 12.39
CA ALA A 38 -21.67 0.34 12.87
C ALA A 38 -21.95 1.37 11.77
N ALA A 39 -21.58 1.08 10.52
CA ALA A 39 -21.78 1.98 9.40
C ALA A 39 -23.21 1.97 8.83
N SER A 40 -24.09 1.07 9.27
CA SER A 40 -25.47 0.94 8.79
C SER A 40 -26.33 2.22 8.99
N ASN A 41 -25.92 3.10 9.90
CA ASN A 41 -26.63 4.34 10.22
C ASN A 41 -26.16 5.55 9.40
N TYR A 42 -25.22 5.37 8.48
CA TYR A 42 -24.69 6.47 7.66
C TYR A 42 -25.21 6.39 6.22
N ASN A 43 -25.58 7.55 5.67
CA ASN A 43 -25.82 7.67 4.24
C ASN A 43 -24.47 7.88 3.55
N VAL A 44 -24.13 7.02 2.60
CA VAL A 44 -22.84 7.05 1.92
C VAL A 44 -23.06 7.24 0.43
N GLU A 45 -22.39 8.24 -0.13
CA GLU A 45 -22.40 8.54 -1.56
C GLU A 45 -20.97 8.41 -2.10
N CYS A 46 -20.83 7.86 -3.30
CA CYS A 46 -19.55 7.73 -3.99
C CYS A 46 -19.55 8.60 -5.24
N PHE A 47 -18.55 9.46 -5.37
CA PHE A 47 -18.37 10.35 -6.52
C PHE A 47 -17.16 9.91 -7.33
N ALA A 48 -17.28 9.94 -8.67
CA ALA A 48 -16.18 9.66 -9.58
C ALA A 48 -16.12 10.73 -10.68
N ASN A 49 -14.90 11.09 -11.06
CA ASN A 49 -14.65 11.98 -12.19
C ASN A 49 -14.46 11.16 -13.47
N TYR A 50 -15.15 11.56 -14.53
CA TYR A 50 -15.05 10.92 -15.84
C TYR A 50 -14.44 11.90 -16.84
N TYR A 51 -13.55 11.39 -17.70
CA TYR A 51 -13.00 12.12 -18.85
C TYR A 51 -13.74 11.67 -20.11
N TYR A 52 -14.40 12.60 -20.75
CA TYR A 52 -15.13 12.34 -22.01
C TYR A 52 -14.19 12.58 -23.19
N LEU A 53 -14.12 11.59 -24.07
CA LEU A 53 -13.31 11.60 -25.28
C LEU A 53 -14.21 11.83 -26.49
N ASP A 54 -13.68 12.48 -27.52
CA ASP A 54 -14.37 12.57 -28.82
C ASP A 54 -14.39 11.20 -29.55
N ASN A 55 -15.04 11.13 -30.70
CA ASN A 55 -15.21 9.87 -31.44
C ASN A 55 -13.88 9.30 -31.96
N GLU A 56 -12.96 10.18 -32.38
CA GLU A 56 -11.65 9.78 -32.89
C GLU A 56 -10.77 9.24 -31.77
N GLU A 57 -10.68 9.96 -30.67
CA GLU A 57 -9.93 9.57 -29.47
C GLU A 57 -10.48 8.26 -28.89
N ARG A 58 -11.79 8.11 -28.83
CA ARG A 58 -12.43 6.85 -28.38
C ARG A 58 -12.03 5.66 -29.24
N GLY A 59 -12.01 5.84 -30.57
CA GLY A 59 -11.55 4.80 -31.50
C GLY A 59 -10.09 4.42 -31.27
N GLN A 60 -9.23 5.41 -31.05
CA GLN A 60 -7.80 5.18 -30.76
C GLN A 60 -7.59 4.46 -29.42
N VAL A 61 -8.30 4.87 -28.36
CA VAL A 61 -8.21 4.22 -27.04
C VAL A 61 -8.74 2.78 -27.11
N ALA A 62 -9.87 2.56 -27.79
CA ALA A 62 -10.47 1.22 -27.89
C ALA A 62 -9.61 0.22 -28.68
N SER A 63 -8.82 0.68 -29.66
CA SER A 63 -8.04 -0.18 -30.55
C SER A 63 -6.61 -0.45 -30.06
N ARG A 64 -6.12 0.31 -29.09
CA ARG A 64 -4.74 0.19 -28.58
C ARG A 64 -4.68 -0.77 -27.40
N LYS A 65 -3.54 -1.45 -27.30
CA LYS A 65 -3.11 -2.15 -26.09
C LYS A 65 -2.67 -1.12 -25.04
N HIS A 66 -3.13 -1.30 -23.81
CA HIS A 66 -2.76 -0.45 -22.68
C HIS A 66 -2.01 -1.26 -21.65
N ASP A 67 -0.79 -0.83 -21.30
CA ASP A 67 -0.02 -1.33 -20.18
C ASP A 67 0.08 -0.21 -19.13
N LEU A 68 -0.63 -0.34 -18.03
CA LEU A 68 -0.68 0.63 -16.94
C LEU A 68 0.16 0.12 -15.77
N LEU A 69 1.10 0.94 -15.31
CA LEU A 69 1.77 0.69 -14.05
C LEU A 69 0.80 1.02 -12.92
N ILE A 70 0.49 0.01 -12.11
CA ILE A 70 -0.46 0.14 -11.01
C ILE A 70 0.19 -0.13 -9.67
N THR A 71 -0.40 0.41 -8.61
CA THR A 71 -0.08 0.05 -7.24
C THR A 71 -1.18 -0.83 -6.66
N GLN A 72 -0.78 -1.81 -5.86
CA GLN A 72 -1.67 -2.72 -5.14
C GLN A 72 -1.28 -2.78 -3.69
N VAL A 73 -2.24 -3.17 -2.85
CA VAL A 73 -2.02 -3.39 -1.42
C VAL A 73 -2.24 -4.86 -1.10
N GLN A 74 -1.27 -5.46 -0.45
CA GLN A 74 -1.35 -6.82 0.11
C GLN A 74 -1.38 -6.73 1.63
N LYS A 75 -2.04 -7.67 2.29
CA LYS A 75 -2.18 -7.71 3.75
C LYS A 75 -1.72 -9.05 4.29
N ASN A 76 -0.84 -9.03 5.29
CA ASN A 76 -0.55 -10.16 6.16
C ASN A 76 -1.24 -9.98 7.50
N ILE A 77 -1.92 -11.03 7.94
CA ILE A 77 -2.54 -11.08 9.26
C ILE A 77 -1.44 -11.19 10.31
N ALA A 78 -1.64 -10.54 11.45
CA ALA A 78 -0.71 -10.59 12.57
C ALA A 78 -0.47 -12.02 13.07
N SER A 79 0.77 -12.34 13.41
CA SER A 79 1.14 -13.64 13.97
C SER A 79 0.78 -13.80 15.45
N GLY A 80 0.67 -12.69 16.19
CA GLY A 80 0.56 -12.69 17.64
C GLY A 80 1.83 -13.14 18.37
N THR A 81 2.98 -13.16 17.68
CA THR A 81 4.28 -13.60 18.21
C THR A 81 5.36 -12.56 17.97
N LEU A 82 6.58 -12.80 18.46
CA LEU A 82 7.72 -11.93 18.23
C LEU A 82 8.22 -11.91 16.79
N VAL A 83 7.81 -12.89 15.98
CA VAL A 83 8.26 -13.04 14.59
C VAL A 83 7.03 -13.08 13.67
N GLN A 84 6.99 -12.16 12.73
CA GLN A 84 5.97 -12.10 11.70
C GLN A 84 6.57 -12.49 10.36
N GLU A 85 6.07 -13.56 9.77
CA GLU A 85 6.41 -13.95 8.40
C GLU A 85 5.71 -13.02 7.40
N LEU A 86 6.43 -12.65 6.34
CA LEU A 86 5.96 -11.78 5.28
C LEU A 86 5.80 -12.58 3.98
N THR A 87 4.57 -12.93 3.64
CA THR A 87 4.21 -13.72 2.45
C THR A 87 3.74 -12.85 1.29
N PHE A 88 4.44 -11.75 1.03
CA PHE A 88 4.11 -10.83 -0.05
C PHE A 88 4.70 -11.28 -1.39
N ASN A 89 4.17 -10.70 -2.46
CA ASN A 89 4.63 -10.91 -3.83
C ASN A 89 4.86 -9.55 -4.51
N HIS A 90 5.46 -9.60 -5.71
CA HIS A 90 5.73 -8.44 -6.57
C HIS A 90 6.75 -7.46 -5.99
N PRO A 91 7.15 -6.42 -6.76
CA PRO A 91 8.05 -5.37 -6.32
C PRO A 91 7.37 -4.47 -5.28
N VAL A 92 7.72 -4.63 -4.00
CA VAL A 92 7.16 -3.86 -2.88
C VAL A 92 7.89 -2.53 -2.73
N LYS A 93 7.12 -1.44 -2.62
CA LYS A 93 7.62 -0.08 -2.35
C LYS A 93 7.95 0.11 -0.88
N TYR A 94 7.00 -0.24 -0.01
CA TYR A 94 7.13 -0.13 1.43
C TYR A 94 6.17 -1.07 2.16
N LEU A 95 6.51 -1.36 3.39
CA LEU A 95 5.65 -2.03 4.35
C LEU A 95 5.08 -0.99 5.31
N ALA A 96 3.83 -1.16 5.69
CA ALA A 96 3.14 -0.28 6.62
C ALA A 96 2.32 -1.09 7.61
N SER A 97 2.20 -0.57 8.82
CA SER A 97 1.28 -1.08 9.83
C SER A 97 0.75 0.10 10.64
N SER A 98 -0.42 -0.02 11.18
CA SER A 98 -0.98 0.96 12.10
C SER A 98 -1.44 0.23 13.34
N ASP A 99 -0.94 0.66 14.47
CA ASP A 99 -1.36 0.12 15.76
C ASP A 99 -2.80 0.52 16.05
N THR A 100 -3.56 -0.45 16.50
CA THR A 100 -4.92 -0.24 16.99
C THR A 100 -4.94 0.05 18.50
N THR A 101 -3.81 -0.15 19.16
CA THR A 101 -3.59 0.09 20.59
C THR A 101 -2.41 1.03 20.81
N THR A 102 -2.36 1.71 21.94
CA THR A 102 -1.43 2.80 22.25
C THR A 102 0.05 2.41 22.29
N ASP A 103 0.40 1.12 22.28
CA ASP A 103 1.78 0.61 22.38
C ASP A 103 1.96 -0.67 21.56
N GLY A 104 1.76 -0.57 20.25
CA GLY A 104 1.99 -1.70 19.35
C GLY A 104 3.47 -2.03 19.17
N ALA A 105 3.76 -3.29 18.89
CA ALA A 105 5.14 -3.78 18.79
C ALA A 105 6.01 -3.03 17.77
N LEU A 106 5.41 -2.55 16.68
CA LEU A 106 6.15 -1.91 15.59
C LEU A 106 6.35 -0.40 15.79
N THR A 107 5.54 0.24 16.65
CA THR A 107 5.54 1.69 16.87
C THR A 107 5.99 2.09 18.27
N SER A 108 6.22 1.14 19.16
CA SER A 108 6.63 1.41 20.54
C SER A 108 8.02 2.07 20.62
N PRO A 109 8.17 3.11 21.45
CA PRO A 109 9.47 3.70 21.74
C PRO A 109 10.38 2.79 22.58
N THR A 110 9.84 1.75 23.22
CA THR A 110 10.55 0.82 24.09
C THR A 110 10.87 -0.52 23.45
N ASN A 111 10.40 -0.74 22.23
CA ASN A 111 10.63 -1.96 21.47
C ASN A 111 11.50 -1.71 20.23
N LYS A 112 12.27 -2.73 19.85
CA LYS A 112 13.09 -2.70 18.65
C LYS A 112 12.64 -3.75 17.65
N VAL A 113 12.79 -3.40 16.37
CA VAL A 113 12.36 -4.21 15.25
C VAL A 113 13.48 -4.33 14.24
N LYS A 114 13.57 -5.48 13.58
CA LYS A 114 14.45 -5.70 12.44
C LYS A 114 13.75 -6.50 11.34
N LEU A 115 14.26 -6.35 10.13
CA LEU A 115 13.85 -7.13 8.97
C LEU A 115 14.95 -8.17 8.67
N ASN A 116 14.54 -9.41 8.47
CA ASN A 116 15.39 -10.49 7.99
C ASN A 116 14.91 -10.95 6.62
N ILE A 117 15.82 -11.14 5.67
CA ILE A 117 15.54 -11.59 4.31
C ILE A 117 16.47 -12.75 3.99
N ASN A 118 15.91 -13.89 3.60
CA ASN A 118 16.66 -15.12 3.25
C ASN A 118 17.63 -15.56 4.36
N GLY A 119 17.25 -15.38 5.63
CA GLY A 119 18.07 -15.73 6.78
C GLY A 119 19.13 -14.69 7.15
N LEU A 120 19.24 -13.59 6.42
CA LEU A 120 20.16 -12.48 6.71
C LEU A 120 19.44 -11.27 7.26
N ASP A 121 19.98 -10.70 8.33
CA ASP A 121 19.48 -9.46 8.89
C ASP A 121 19.81 -8.28 7.96
N VAL A 122 18.81 -7.55 7.50
CA VAL A 122 18.99 -6.35 6.66
C VAL A 122 19.65 -5.24 7.43
N SER A 123 19.37 -5.18 8.73
CA SER A 123 19.99 -4.23 9.65
C SER A 123 19.92 -4.78 11.08
N ASN A 124 20.71 -4.21 11.98
CA ASN A 124 20.54 -4.44 13.41
C ASN A 124 19.17 -3.98 13.87
N TYR A 125 18.75 -4.44 15.04
CA TYR A 125 17.54 -3.96 15.70
C TYR A 125 17.52 -2.44 15.82
N LYS A 126 16.42 -1.83 15.38
CA LYS A 126 16.18 -0.38 15.44
C LYS A 126 14.91 -0.11 16.24
N TRP A 127 14.89 0.98 16.96
CA TRP A 127 13.73 1.38 17.75
C TRP A 127 12.50 1.60 16.86
N GLY A 128 11.35 1.07 17.27
CA GLY A 128 10.07 1.30 16.58
C GLY A 128 9.84 2.80 16.39
N LYS A 129 9.89 3.54 17.47
CA LYS A 129 10.01 4.99 17.47
C LYS A 129 11.36 5.37 18.10
N PRO A 130 12.17 6.26 17.52
CA PRO A 130 11.89 7.19 16.42
C PRO A 130 12.20 6.64 15.01
N HIS A 131 12.82 5.46 14.85
CA HIS A 131 13.38 5.10 13.53
C HIS A 131 12.30 4.88 12.48
N PHE A 132 11.34 3.95 12.72
CA PHE A 132 10.33 3.57 11.71
C PHE A 132 9.15 4.55 11.61
N ILE A 133 9.05 5.54 12.48
CA ILE A 133 8.02 6.57 12.45
C ILE A 133 8.62 7.90 12.01
N ASP A 134 9.54 8.46 12.82
CA ASP A 134 10.03 9.83 12.60
C ASP A 134 11.04 9.89 11.45
N VAL A 135 12.08 9.02 11.49
CA VAL A 135 13.18 9.05 10.52
C VAL A 135 12.68 8.62 9.14
N THR A 136 11.94 7.51 9.04
CA THR A 136 11.44 7.03 7.75
C THR A 136 10.43 8.00 7.14
N SER A 137 9.57 8.61 7.94
CA SER A 137 8.65 9.63 7.45
C SER A 137 9.38 10.86 6.93
N TYR A 138 10.40 11.34 7.63
CA TYR A 138 11.17 12.50 7.22
C TYR A 138 11.85 12.30 5.85
N TYR A 139 12.45 11.12 5.61
CA TYR A 139 13.21 10.87 4.39
C TYR A 139 12.37 10.37 3.21
N HIS A 140 11.25 9.69 3.45
CA HIS A 140 10.53 8.93 2.42
C HIS A 140 9.11 9.41 2.15
N THR A 141 8.56 10.31 2.99
CA THR A 141 7.20 10.83 2.79
C THR A 141 7.19 12.35 2.66
N ASN A 142 6.15 12.89 2.02
CA ASN A 142 5.94 14.33 1.90
C ASN A 142 4.97 14.88 2.97
N PHE A 143 4.62 14.07 3.96
CA PHE A 143 3.66 14.42 5.01
C PHE A 143 4.10 13.83 6.35
N VAL A 144 3.63 14.44 7.42
CA VAL A 144 3.83 13.92 8.77
C VAL A 144 2.91 12.72 8.97
N THR A 145 3.47 11.56 9.29
CA THR A 145 2.69 10.38 9.62
C THR A 145 2.14 10.46 11.05
N SER A 146 1.07 9.72 11.32
CA SER A 146 0.60 9.50 12.69
C SER A 146 1.70 8.84 13.54
N PRO A 147 1.81 9.18 14.84
CA PRO A 147 2.75 8.54 15.75
C PRO A 147 2.55 7.01 15.89
N ASP A 148 1.39 6.51 15.44
CA ASP A 148 1.02 5.09 15.51
C ASP A 148 1.16 4.39 14.14
N PHE A 149 1.86 5.01 13.19
CA PHE A 149 2.00 4.50 11.83
C PHE A 149 3.44 4.04 11.55
N PHE A 150 3.63 2.72 11.59
CA PHE A 150 4.89 2.08 11.20
C PHE A 150 5.10 2.12 9.69
N LEU A 151 6.32 2.49 9.27
CA LEU A 151 6.70 2.55 7.86
C LEU A 151 8.11 1.99 7.65
N TYR A 152 8.23 0.99 6.78
CA TYR A 152 9.51 0.44 6.33
C TYR A 152 9.63 0.62 4.81
N CYS A 153 10.49 1.52 4.35
CA CYS A 153 10.60 1.88 2.94
C CYS A 153 11.73 1.14 2.21
N PHE A 154 11.42 0.64 1.00
CA PHE A 154 12.40 0.16 0.01
C PHE A 154 12.56 1.18 -1.13
N CYS A 155 11.70 2.20 -1.17
CA CYS A 155 11.73 3.30 -2.13
C CYS A 155 12.30 4.58 -1.51
N LEU A 156 12.76 5.51 -2.34
CA LEU A 156 13.19 6.84 -1.89
C LEU A 156 12.02 7.77 -1.60
N SER A 157 10.92 7.63 -2.35
CA SER A 157 9.69 8.41 -2.15
C SER A 157 8.46 7.53 -2.25
N THR A 158 7.59 7.61 -1.23
CA THR A 158 6.34 6.85 -1.18
C THR A 158 5.24 7.46 -2.06
N SER A 159 5.33 8.76 -2.37
CA SER A 159 4.32 9.52 -3.12
C SER A 159 4.65 9.70 -4.61
N SER A 160 5.84 9.32 -5.05
CA SER A 160 6.20 9.44 -6.47
C SER A 160 5.41 8.46 -7.34
N LEU A 161 4.89 8.95 -8.48
CA LEU A 161 4.24 8.13 -9.50
C LEU A 161 5.23 7.19 -10.17
N GLN A 162 6.43 7.68 -10.46
CA GLN A 162 7.51 6.87 -11.01
C GLN A 162 8.17 6.04 -9.91
N PRO A 163 8.51 4.76 -10.17
CA PRO A 163 9.22 3.93 -9.21
C PRO A 163 10.56 4.54 -8.80
N THR A 164 10.80 4.67 -7.50
CA THR A 164 12.04 5.21 -6.92
C THR A 164 12.83 4.16 -6.14
N GLY A 165 12.47 2.90 -6.26
CA GLY A 165 13.08 1.75 -5.63
C GLY A 165 12.03 0.76 -5.13
N THR A 166 12.40 -0.51 -5.10
CA THR A 166 11.54 -1.60 -4.62
C THR A 166 12.38 -2.79 -4.18
N LEU A 167 11.80 -3.63 -3.32
CA LEU A 167 12.27 -4.98 -3.09
C LEU A 167 11.29 -5.97 -3.73
N ASN A 168 11.79 -6.81 -4.63
CA ASN A 168 10.93 -7.81 -5.29
C ASN A 168 10.74 -9.05 -4.39
N PHE A 169 9.62 -9.10 -3.69
CA PHE A 169 9.28 -10.22 -2.80
C PHE A 169 9.04 -11.53 -3.54
N SER A 170 8.67 -11.52 -4.82
CA SER A 170 8.56 -12.75 -5.61
C SER A 170 9.92 -13.48 -5.82
N ARG A 171 11.04 -12.82 -5.54
CA ARG A 171 12.40 -13.37 -5.63
C ARG A 171 13.03 -13.63 -4.24
N VAL A 172 12.29 -13.36 -3.17
CA VAL A 172 12.72 -13.59 -1.80
C VAL A 172 12.16 -14.93 -1.35
N SER A 173 13.01 -15.83 -0.88
CA SER A 173 12.60 -17.16 -0.41
C SER A 173 11.93 -17.10 0.96
N SER A 174 12.40 -16.21 1.83
CA SER A 174 11.82 -15.94 3.15
C SER A 174 12.05 -14.52 3.57
N ALA A 175 11.03 -13.90 4.16
CA ALA A 175 11.15 -12.59 4.78
C ALA A 175 10.39 -12.59 6.10
N THR A 176 10.99 -12.02 7.15
CA THR A 176 10.38 -11.93 8.46
C THR A 176 10.66 -10.58 9.10
N ILE A 177 9.67 -10.02 9.79
CA ILE A 177 9.89 -8.93 10.75
C ILE A 177 9.99 -9.55 12.13
N MET A 178 11.03 -9.16 12.85
CA MET A 178 11.30 -9.63 14.20
C MET A 178 11.23 -8.46 15.19
N SER A 179 10.47 -8.67 16.24
CA SER A 179 10.34 -7.78 17.39
C SER A 179 11.24 -8.29 18.52
N GLU A 180 11.91 -7.41 19.26
CA GLU A 180 12.82 -7.78 20.34
C GLU A 180 12.06 -8.28 21.59
N SER A 181 10.95 -7.64 21.96
CA SER A 181 10.29 -7.89 23.26
C SER A 181 8.77 -7.90 23.24
N MET A 182 8.12 -7.45 22.17
CA MET A 182 6.66 -7.31 22.09
C MET A 182 6.08 -8.14 20.96
N ASN A 183 4.95 -8.81 21.20
CA ASN A 183 4.27 -9.57 20.16
C ASN A 183 3.65 -8.66 19.10
N ILE A 184 3.77 -9.05 17.83
CA ILE A 184 3.20 -8.32 16.69
C ILE A 184 1.74 -8.72 16.55
N ASN A 185 0.84 -7.84 16.98
CA ASN A 185 -0.60 -8.06 17.01
C ASN A 185 -1.36 -7.33 15.91
N ASP A 186 -0.69 -6.45 15.18
CA ASP A 186 -1.29 -5.66 14.11
C ASP A 186 -0.89 -6.19 12.73
N PRO A 187 -1.82 -6.12 11.76
CA PRO A 187 -1.55 -6.60 10.41
C PRO A 187 -0.50 -5.73 9.72
N ILE A 188 0.32 -6.37 8.88
CA ILE A 188 1.30 -5.68 8.06
C ILE A 188 0.78 -5.62 6.62
N TYR A 189 0.83 -4.44 6.04
CA TYR A 189 0.45 -4.17 4.66
C TYR A 189 1.69 -3.92 3.82
N ALA A 190 1.69 -4.42 2.60
CA ALA A 190 2.70 -4.10 1.60
C ALA A 190 2.05 -3.36 0.44
N VAL A 191 2.66 -2.25 0.02
CA VAL A 191 2.28 -1.55 -1.21
C VAL A 191 3.29 -1.92 -2.28
N ASN A 192 2.82 -2.55 -3.35
CA ASN A 192 3.65 -3.04 -4.45
C ASN A 192 3.23 -2.45 -5.79
N TYR A 193 4.15 -2.51 -6.75
CA TYR A 193 3.85 -2.27 -8.16
C TYR A 193 3.38 -3.54 -8.86
N ASN A 194 2.52 -3.36 -9.85
CA ASN A 194 2.14 -4.39 -10.82
C ASN A 194 1.81 -3.73 -12.16
N ILE A 195 1.58 -4.52 -13.19
CA ILE A 195 1.19 -4.04 -14.52
C ILE A 195 -0.23 -4.54 -14.81
N LEU A 196 -1.13 -3.61 -15.07
CA LEU A 196 -2.46 -3.90 -15.59
C LEU A 196 -2.39 -3.80 -17.12
N ARG A 197 -2.63 -4.92 -17.79
CA ARG A 197 -2.69 -5.00 -19.25
C ARG A 197 -4.12 -5.11 -19.72
N VAL A 198 -4.50 -4.22 -20.64
CA VAL A 198 -5.79 -4.24 -21.32
C VAL A 198 -5.52 -4.48 -22.80
N GLU A 199 -5.99 -5.60 -23.30
CA GLU A 199 -5.90 -6.03 -24.71
C GLU A 199 -7.30 -6.40 -25.20
N ASN A 200 -7.62 -6.02 -26.46
CA ASN A 200 -8.81 -6.47 -27.19
C ASN A 200 -8.53 -7.74 -27.95
#